data_b2502581f578e8333d64911336ad29d3
#
_entry.id   b2502581f578e8333d64911336ad29d3
#
_cell.length_a   1.000
_cell.length_b   1.000
_cell.length_c   1.000
_cell.angle_alpha   90.00
_cell.angle_beta   90.00
_cell.angle_gamma   90.00
#
_symmetry.space_group_name_H-M   'P 1'
#
loop_
_entity.id
_entity.type
_entity.pdbx_description
1 polymer ?
#
loop_
_entity_poly.entity_id
_entity_poly.type
_entity_poly.pdbx_seq_one_letter_code
_entity_poly.pdbx_strand_id
1 'polypeptide(L)'
;MLDSTKYRSKRYLHFDHRVKIEKIESYVTDPKRIAVHSFLPFIHYVTSFDKNIGCKNPEMNNRPIKTKNRDIMYAGHLDNYIYKYYAETLNDNYNEWVLVHEVDECSTAYRNNKKGKSNIDFAAEIINRISYLEEAYILVGDFTNFFDKIDHRIMKKNLLRIHQKQKLSSDWFNVYKSVTKYGYYEKDLLIKMFGTDKEIRNSKKTSYFPQMKDFRNFQRKHSSSKNENKYGIPQGTAISAVFANVYSIEFDVCMKNLADQYLGMYRRYSDDFI
;
A
#
# COMPACT_ATOMS: atom_id res chain seq x y z
N MET A 1 18.06 2.15 -16.61
CA MET A 1 17.23 0.98 -16.97
C MET A 1 16.69 0.38 -15.68
N LEU A 2 15.37 0.20 -15.59
CA LEU A 2 14.75 -0.38 -14.43
C LEU A 2 15.11 -1.88 -14.31
N ASP A 3 15.32 -2.34 -13.06
CA ASP A 3 15.65 -3.73 -12.81
C ASP A 3 14.45 -4.64 -13.08
N SER A 4 14.48 -5.37 -14.20
CA SER A 4 13.41 -6.29 -14.61
C SER A 4 13.11 -7.39 -13.60
N THR A 5 14.08 -7.74 -12.73
CA THR A 5 13.86 -8.73 -11.67
C THR A 5 12.92 -8.21 -10.59
N LYS A 6 12.93 -6.91 -10.34
CA LYS A 6 12.01 -6.22 -9.44
C LYS A 6 10.65 -5.95 -10.09
N TYR A 7 10.63 -5.63 -11.39
CA TYR A 7 9.43 -5.25 -12.15
C TYR A 7 8.81 -6.45 -12.87
N ARG A 8 8.54 -7.54 -12.15
CA ARG A 8 7.94 -8.74 -12.73
C ARG A 8 6.46 -8.54 -13.05
N SER A 9 6.04 -8.99 -14.23
CA SER A 9 4.64 -9.02 -14.62
C SER A 9 3.85 -10.00 -13.74
N LYS A 10 2.80 -9.54 -13.08
CA LYS A 10 1.92 -10.37 -12.24
C LYS A 10 0.88 -11.11 -13.09
N ARG A 11 0.52 -12.32 -12.68
CA ARG A 11 -0.46 -13.17 -13.39
C ARG A 11 -1.87 -13.00 -12.81
N TYR A 12 -2.50 -11.84 -13.02
CA TYR A 12 -3.92 -11.61 -12.74
C TYR A 12 -4.63 -11.07 -13.98
N LEU A 13 -5.96 -11.06 -13.97
CA LEU A 13 -6.78 -10.44 -15.01
C LEU A 13 -7.15 -9.03 -14.61
N HIS A 14 -7.07 -8.11 -15.55
CA HIS A 14 -7.51 -6.73 -15.40
C HIS A 14 -8.14 -6.23 -16.70
N PHE A 15 -8.45 -4.94 -16.79
CA PHE A 15 -9.03 -4.31 -17.98
C PHE A 15 -8.01 -4.08 -19.09
N ASP A 16 -6.72 -4.06 -18.75
CA ASP A 16 -5.59 -4.00 -19.67
C ASP A 16 -4.90 -5.36 -19.80
N HIS A 17 -4.11 -5.51 -20.86
CA HIS A 17 -3.28 -6.69 -21.06
C HIS A 17 -1.97 -6.60 -20.29
N ARG A 18 -1.46 -7.76 -19.90
CA ARG A 18 -0.12 -7.85 -19.34
C ARG A 18 0.92 -7.35 -20.33
N VAL A 19 1.83 -6.56 -19.82
CA VAL A 19 2.96 -6.01 -20.56
C VAL A 19 4.25 -6.25 -19.77
N LYS A 20 5.36 -6.40 -20.45
CA LYS A 20 6.68 -6.47 -19.83
C LYS A 20 7.23 -5.06 -19.64
N ILE A 21 7.98 -4.84 -18.54
CA ILE A 21 8.50 -3.51 -18.21
C ILE A 21 9.42 -2.96 -19.30
N GLU A 22 10.20 -3.80 -19.96
CA GLU A 22 11.14 -3.41 -21.00
C GLU A 22 10.46 -2.69 -22.18
N LYS A 23 9.18 -2.97 -22.41
CA LYS A 23 8.39 -2.33 -23.48
C LYS A 23 7.81 -0.99 -23.11
N ILE A 24 7.72 -0.69 -21.82
CA ILE A 24 7.00 0.48 -21.30
C ILE A 24 7.83 1.31 -20.32
N GLU A 25 9.08 0.97 -20.08
CA GLU A 25 9.97 1.68 -19.17
C GLU A 25 10.01 3.18 -19.45
N SER A 26 10.23 3.56 -20.71
CA SER A 26 10.26 4.95 -21.13
C SER A 26 8.94 5.71 -20.92
N TYR A 27 7.82 4.97 -20.83
CA TYR A 27 6.52 5.56 -20.45
C TYR A 27 6.43 5.76 -18.96
N VAL A 28 6.74 4.73 -18.18
CA VAL A 28 6.61 4.71 -16.71
C VAL A 28 7.51 5.75 -16.05
N THR A 29 8.68 5.99 -16.62
CA THR A 29 9.69 6.93 -16.09
C THR A 29 9.56 8.36 -16.63
N ASP A 30 8.62 8.63 -17.53
CA ASP A 30 8.42 9.97 -18.11
C ASP A 30 7.37 10.78 -17.35
N PRO A 31 7.76 11.78 -16.54
CA PRO A 31 6.83 12.60 -15.77
C PRO A 31 5.77 13.30 -16.61
N LYS A 32 6.10 13.69 -17.86
CA LYS A 32 5.15 14.38 -18.75
C LYS A 32 4.01 13.44 -19.16
N ARG A 33 4.33 12.18 -19.44
CA ARG A 33 3.33 11.15 -19.75
C ARG A 33 2.48 10.79 -18.53
N ILE A 34 3.11 10.67 -17.36
CA ILE A 34 2.39 10.35 -16.12
C ILE A 34 1.49 11.50 -15.69
N ALA A 35 1.87 12.75 -15.91
CA ALA A 35 1.06 13.93 -15.61
C ALA A 35 -0.34 13.89 -16.29
N VAL A 36 -0.46 13.24 -17.44
CA VAL A 36 -1.71 13.12 -18.22
C VAL A 36 -2.22 11.68 -18.32
N HIS A 37 -1.59 10.74 -17.60
CA HIS A 37 -1.97 9.35 -17.62
C HIS A 37 -3.37 9.14 -17.03
N SER A 38 -4.20 8.37 -17.74
CA SER A 38 -5.53 7.99 -17.28
C SER A 38 -5.47 6.64 -16.58
N PHE A 39 -5.44 6.66 -15.24
CA PHE A 39 -5.45 5.45 -14.42
C PHE A 39 -6.76 4.68 -14.59
N LEU A 40 -6.67 3.37 -14.70
CA LEU A 40 -7.81 2.47 -14.76
C LEU A 40 -8.47 2.35 -13.37
N PRO A 41 -9.77 2.11 -13.29
CA PRO A 41 -10.40 1.72 -12.03
C PRO A 41 -9.75 0.47 -11.44
N PHE A 42 -9.66 0.39 -10.13
CA PHE A 42 -9.23 -0.82 -9.42
C PHE A 42 -10.25 -1.94 -9.57
N ILE A 43 -9.82 -3.16 -9.30
CA ILE A 43 -10.72 -4.28 -9.04
C ILE A 43 -10.66 -4.58 -7.56
N HIS A 44 -11.81 -4.52 -6.90
CA HIS A 44 -11.98 -4.76 -5.47
C HIS A 44 -12.43 -6.20 -5.21
N TYR A 45 -11.88 -6.82 -4.18
CA TYR A 45 -12.34 -8.09 -3.63
C TYR A 45 -12.00 -8.20 -2.14
N VAL A 46 -12.78 -9.00 -1.44
CA VAL A 46 -12.54 -9.28 -0.01
C VAL A 46 -11.77 -10.60 0.12
N THR A 47 -10.69 -10.57 0.89
CA THR A 47 -9.96 -11.77 1.30
C THR A 47 -10.29 -12.06 2.75
N SER A 48 -10.76 -13.28 3.03
CA SER A 48 -11.05 -13.75 4.37
C SER A 48 -9.97 -14.76 4.82
N PHE A 49 -9.51 -14.63 6.04
CA PHE A 49 -8.61 -15.59 6.67
C PHE A 49 -8.91 -15.73 8.15
N ASP A 50 -8.73 -16.94 8.65
CA ASP A 50 -8.96 -17.25 10.03
C ASP A 50 -7.72 -16.94 10.87
N LYS A 51 -7.90 -16.17 11.92
CA LYS A 51 -6.87 -15.81 12.90
C LYS A 51 -7.21 -16.51 14.24
N ASN A 52 -6.24 -17.24 14.79
CA ASN A 52 -6.31 -17.71 16.16
C ASN A 52 -6.12 -16.50 17.10
N ILE A 53 -7.11 -16.23 17.95
CA ILE A 53 -7.08 -15.11 18.91
C ILE A 53 -6.55 -15.50 20.28
N GLY A 54 -5.99 -16.71 20.42
CA GLY A 54 -5.51 -17.24 21.69
C GLY A 54 -6.64 -17.71 22.61
N CYS A 55 -6.31 -18.52 23.59
CA CYS A 55 -7.25 -18.94 24.62
C CYS A 55 -7.08 -18.02 25.85
N LYS A 56 -8.11 -17.25 26.20
CA LYS A 56 -8.12 -16.48 27.45
C LYS A 56 -8.36 -17.39 28.68
N ASN A 57 -8.79 -18.64 28.47
CA ASN A 57 -9.05 -19.61 29.51
C ASN A 57 -8.30 -20.92 29.16
N PRO A 58 -7.26 -21.31 29.92
CA PRO A 58 -6.47 -22.53 29.66
C PRO A 58 -7.31 -23.82 29.69
N GLU A 59 -8.47 -23.81 30.35
CA GLU A 59 -9.37 -24.97 30.48
C GLU A 59 -10.25 -25.19 29.22
N MET A 60 -10.32 -24.25 28.31
CA MET A 60 -11.05 -24.41 27.05
C MET A 60 -10.15 -25.01 25.97
N ASN A 61 -10.38 -26.27 25.64
CA ASN A 61 -9.72 -27.00 24.54
C ASN A 61 -10.04 -26.45 23.13
N ASN A 62 -10.89 -25.42 23.01
CA ASN A 62 -11.25 -24.78 21.76
C ASN A 62 -10.36 -23.55 21.53
N ARG A 63 -9.54 -23.60 20.49
CA ARG A 63 -8.80 -22.44 19.99
C ARG A 63 -9.79 -21.50 19.30
N PRO A 64 -10.16 -20.36 19.89
CA PRO A 64 -11.12 -19.46 19.28
C PRO A 64 -10.53 -18.87 18.00
N ILE A 65 -11.26 -19.05 16.92
CA ILE A 65 -10.90 -18.55 15.58
C ILE A 65 -11.77 -17.32 15.31
N LYS A 66 -11.13 -16.23 14.87
CA LYS A 66 -11.82 -15.04 14.38
C LYS A 66 -11.49 -14.88 12.89
N THR A 67 -12.50 -14.89 12.04
CA THR A 67 -12.34 -14.56 10.64
C THR A 67 -12.06 -13.06 10.48
N LYS A 68 -10.94 -12.72 9.84
CA LYS A 68 -10.58 -11.35 9.49
C LYS A 68 -10.76 -11.15 8.00
N ASN A 69 -11.56 -10.15 7.62
CA ASN A 69 -11.74 -9.73 6.24
C ASN A 69 -10.79 -8.58 5.92
N ARG A 70 -10.25 -8.58 4.70
CA ARG A 70 -9.45 -7.48 4.16
C ARG A 70 -9.97 -7.10 2.79
N ASP A 71 -10.26 -5.83 2.64
CA ASP A 71 -10.60 -5.22 1.37
C ASP A 71 -9.32 -5.00 0.56
N ILE A 72 -9.20 -5.70 -0.56
CA ILE A 72 -8.03 -5.64 -1.43
C ILE A 72 -8.43 -5.02 -2.76
N MET A 73 -7.64 -4.07 -3.21
CA MET A 73 -7.78 -3.42 -4.50
C MET A 73 -6.51 -3.61 -5.32
N TYR A 74 -6.63 -4.12 -6.53
CA TYR A 74 -5.49 -4.26 -7.42
C TYR A 74 -5.67 -3.45 -8.70
N ALA A 75 -4.56 -2.86 -9.14
CA ALA A 75 -4.49 -1.94 -10.26
C ALA A 75 -4.28 -2.64 -11.59
N GLY A 76 -4.53 -1.95 -12.70
CA GLY A 76 -4.12 -2.35 -14.03
C GLY A 76 -2.63 -2.66 -14.13
N HIS A 77 -2.25 -3.44 -15.15
CA HIS A 77 -0.85 -3.86 -15.29
C HIS A 77 0.10 -2.70 -15.51
N LEU A 78 -0.26 -1.74 -16.38
CA LEU A 78 0.52 -0.54 -16.60
C LEU A 78 0.55 0.33 -15.34
N ASP A 79 -0.62 0.56 -14.73
CA ASP A 79 -0.77 1.37 -13.51
C ASP A 79 0.05 0.78 -12.35
N ASN A 80 0.09 -0.55 -12.22
CA ASN A 80 0.88 -1.22 -11.18
C ASN A 80 2.39 -0.94 -11.34
N TYR A 81 2.92 -0.83 -12.57
CA TYR A 81 4.30 -0.42 -12.81
C TYR A 81 4.54 1.04 -12.45
N ILE A 82 3.60 1.93 -12.80
CA ILE A 82 3.66 3.35 -12.42
C ILE A 82 3.67 3.49 -10.90
N TYR A 83 2.72 2.85 -10.21
CA TYR A 83 2.66 2.87 -8.74
C TYR A 83 3.94 2.33 -8.10
N LYS A 84 4.53 1.30 -8.70
CA LYS A 84 5.77 0.74 -8.18
C LYS A 84 6.96 1.69 -8.36
N TYR A 85 7.11 2.29 -9.53
CA TYR A 85 8.17 3.26 -9.81
C TYR A 85 8.08 4.47 -8.88
N TYR A 86 6.90 5.05 -8.74
CA TYR A 86 6.66 6.18 -7.84
C TYR A 86 6.81 5.78 -6.36
N ALA A 87 6.47 4.55 -5.99
CA ALA A 87 6.71 4.03 -4.65
C ALA A 87 8.21 3.92 -4.33
N GLU A 88 9.01 3.40 -5.25
CA GLU A 88 10.47 3.31 -5.08
C GLU A 88 11.09 4.70 -4.92
N THR A 89 10.78 5.63 -5.82
CA THR A 89 11.25 7.02 -5.75
C THR A 89 10.82 7.71 -4.43
N LEU A 90 9.57 7.53 -4.02
CA LEU A 90 9.09 8.10 -2.76
C LEU A 90 9.75 7.46 -1.55
N ASN A 91 10.01 6.16 -1.60
CA ASN A 91 10.69 5.45 -0.50
C ASN A 91 12.12 5.94 -0.31
N ASP A 92 12.83 6.24 -1.40
CA ASP A 92 14.19 6.82 -1.34
C ASP A 92 14.14 8.21 -0.68
N ASN A 93 13.26 9.10 -1.13
CA ASN A 93 13.08 10.43 -0.52
C ASN A 93 12.63 10.33 0.95
N TYR A 94 11.75 9.38 1.27
CA TYR A 94 11.32 9.12 2.64
C TYR A 94 12.50 8.66 3.52
N ASN A 95 13.36 7.76 3.00
CA ASN A 95 14.53 7.29 3.72
C ASN A 95 15.51 8.42 4.04
N GLU A 96 15.74 9.33 3.10
CA GLU A 96 16.56 10.52 3.34
C GLU A 96 15.93 11.43 4.40
N TRP A 97 14.63 11.67 4.30
CA TRP A 97 13.89 12.52 5.24
C TRP A 97 14.00 11.99 6.68
N VAL A 98 13.75 10.70 6.90
CA VAL A 98 13.76 10.10 8.26
C VAL A 98 15.16 10.05 8.85
N LEU A 99 16.21 9.95 8.03
CA LEU A 99 17.60 10.06 8.49
C LEU A 99 17.89 11.48 9.00
N VAL A 100 17.53 12.51 8.24
CA VAL A 100 17.74 13.92 8.61
C VAL A 100 16.97 14.28 9.89
N HIS A 101 15.82 13.66 10.12
CA HIS A 101 14.95 13.93 11.28
C HIS A 101 15.15 12.95 12.44
N GLU A 102 16.18 12.11 12.38
CA GLU A 102 16.56 11.14 13.42
C GLU A 102 15.46 10.14 13.81
N VAL A 103 14.56 9.83 12.86
CA VAL A 103 13.45 8.86 13.03
C VAL A 103 13.58 7.63 12.13
N ASP A 104 14.77 7.36 11.57
CA ASP A 104 15.00 6.23 10.66
C ASP A 104 14.68 4.87 11.28
N GLU A 105 14.96 4.71 12.57
CA GLU A 105 14.68 3.47 13.28
C GLU A 105 13.20 3.29 13.66
N CYS A 106 12.43 4.37 13.70
CA CYS A 106 11.04 4.35 14.18
C CYS A 106 10.12 3.56 13.27
N SER A 107 10.18 3.80 11.95
CA SER A 107 9.36 3.09 10.97
C SER A 107 10.14 1.96 10.31
N THR A 108 9.68 0.73 10.46
CA THR A 108 10.40 -0.47 10.02
C THR A 108 9.76 -1.17 8.82
N ALA A 109 8.43 -1.04 8.63
CA ALA A 109 7.70 -1.65 7.52
C ALA A 109 7.89 -0.89 6.19
N TYR A 110 7.80 -1.61 5.08
CA TYR A 110 7.77 -1.07 3.72
C TYR A 110 9.00 -0.26 3.29
N ARG A 111 10.13 -0.47 3.95
CA ARG A 111 11.40 0.23 3.71
C ARG A 111 12.30 -0.55 2.76
N ASN A 112 12.76 0.09 1.69
CA ASN A 112 13.65 -0.55 0.70
C ASN A 112 15.13 -0.61 1.14
N ASN A 113 15.51 0.19 2.15
CA ASN A 113 16.85 0.22 2.73
C ASN A 113 17.05 -0.75 3.91
N LYS A 114 16.00 -1.39 4.42
CA LYS A 114 16.07 -2.39 5.52
C LYS A 114 16.02 -3.82 4.97
N LYS A 115 16.81 -4.09 3.92
CA LYS A 115 16.86 -5.40 3.26
C LYS A 115 17.32 -6.51 4.20
N GLY A 116 16.74 -7.70 4.02
CA GLY A 116 17.08 -8.90 4.81
C GLY A 116 16.43 -8.96 6.18
N LYS A 117 15.74 -7.90 6.63
CA LYS A 117 14.96 -7.90 7.87
C LYS A 117 13.47 -8.12 7.59
N SER A 118 12.86 -8.96 8.41
CA SER A 118 11.41 -9.24 8.43
C SER A 118 10.77 -8.63 9.67
N ASN A 119 9.44 -8.71 9.77
CA ASN A 119 8.72 -8.33 10.99
C ASN A 119 9.18 -9.13 12.23
N ILE A 120 9.64 -10.36 12.05
CA ILE A 120 10.17 -11.19 13.13
C ILE A 120 11.49 -10.60 13.67
N ASP A 121 12.38 -10.16 12.78
CA ASP A 121 13.67 -9.56 13.17
C ASP A 121 13.44 -8.25 13.94
N PHE A 122 12.50 -7.42 13.51
CA PHE A 122 12.15 -6.18 14.22
C PHE A 122 11.49 -6.46 15.59
N ALA A 123 10.63 -7.48 15.67
CA ALA A 123 10.05 -7.89 16.95
C ALA A 123 11.11 -8.46 17.90
N ALA A 124 12.04 -9.27 17.40
CA ALA A 124 13.15 -9.81 18.19
C ALA A 124 14.07 -8.71 18.75
N GLU A 125 14.35 -7.66 17.95
CA GLU A 125 15.12 -6.49 18.41
C GLU A 125 14.47 -5.82 19.62
N ILE A 126 13.14 -5.63 19.57
CA ILE A 126 12.37 -5.03 20.66
C ILE A 126 12.37 -5.92 21.90
N ILE A 127 12.07 -7.21 21.73
CA ILE A 127 12.02 -8.19 22.83
C ILE A 127 13.39 -8.30 23.50
N ASN A 128 14.46 -8.39 22.73
CA ASN A 128 15.83 -8.44 23.26
C ASN A 128 16.13 -7.19 24.08
N ARG A 129 15.76 -5.99 23.62
CA ARG A 129 16.01 -4.77 24.40
C ARG A 129 15.24 -4.77 25.71
N ILE A 130 13.98 -5.19 25.70
CA ILE A 130 13.15 -5.28 26.92
C ILE A 130 13.74 -6.28 27.92
N SER A 131 14.28 -7.41 27.45
CA SER A 131 14.83 -8.47 28.32
C SER A 131 16.07 -8.06 29.13
N TYR A 132 16.72 -6.94 28.76
CA TYR A 132 17.86 -6.38 29.52
C TYR A 132 17.44 -5.33 30.56
N LEU A 133 16.15 -4.98 30.63
CA LEU A 133 15.64 -4.01 31.58
C LEU A 133 15.09 -4.74 32.82
N GLU A 134 15.38 -4.22 34.00
CA GLU A 134 14.81 -4.74 35.26
C GLU A 134 13.31 -4.44 35.34
N GLU A 135 12.93 -3.25 34.87
CA GLU A 135 11.53 -2.80 34.82
C GLU A 135 11.29 -2.00 33.55
N ALA A 136 10.14 -2.20 32.88
CA ALA A 136 9.78 -1.46 31.69
C ALA A 136 8.26 -1.23 31.59
N TYR A 137 7.88 -0.03 31.22
CA TYR A 137 6.51 0.26 30.76
C TYR A 137 6.42 -0.04 29.27
N ILE A 138 5.50 -0.92 28.89
CA ILE A 138 5.30 -1.31 27.48
C ILE A 138 3.92 -0.88 27.03
N LEU A 139 3.89 0.03 26.04
CA LEU A 139 2.67 0.48 25.37
C LEU A 139 2.63 -0.09 23.95
N VAL A 140 1.65 -0.95 23.67
CA VAL A 140 1.41 -1.50 22.32
C VAL A 140 0.07 -0.96 21.80
N GLY A 141 0.07 -0.50 20.58
CA GLY A 141 -1.13 0.03 19.92
C GLY A 141 -1.23 -0.38 18.46
N ASP A 142 -2.45 -0.29 17.92
CA ASP A 142 -2.79 -0.59 16.52
C ASP A 142 -3.77 0.47 16.00
N PHE A 143 -3.53 0.97 14.79
CA PHE A 143 -4.46 1.87 14.12
C PHE A 143 -5.56 1.09 13.40
N THR A 144 -6.75 1.10 13.96
CA THR A 144 -7.90 0.41 13.36
C THR A 144 -8.27 0.99 12.00
N ASN A 145 -8.35 0.12 10.98
CA ASN A 145 -8.68 0.49 9.60
C ASN A 145 -7.74 1.58 9.03
N PHE A 146 -6.45 1.44 9.28
CA PHE A 146 -5.44 2.46 9.00
C PHE A 146 -5.52 3.01 7.56
N PHE A 147 -5.43 2.14 6.55
CA PHE A 147 -5.48 2.54 5.14
C PHE A 147 -6.80 3.23 4.76
N ASP A 148 -7.91 2.79 5.35
CA ASP A 148 -9.25 3.32 5.08
C ASP A 148 -9.50 4.67 5.77
N LYS A 149 -8.62 5.08 6.70
CA LYS A 149 -8.76 6.32 7.49
C LYS A 149 -7.66 7.36 7.20
N ILE A 150 -6.73 7.10 6.29
CA ILE A 150 -5.69 8.07 5.90
C ILE A 150 -6.34 9.34 5.35
N ASP A 151 -6.20 10.47 6.08
CA ASP A 151 -6.71 11.78 5.66
C ASP A 151 -5.89 12.30 4.47
N HIS A 152 -6.57 12.66 3.38
CA HIS A 152 -5.91 13.08 2.15
C HIS A 152 -5.17 14.42 2.28
N ARG A 153 -5.62 15.33 3.16
CA ARG A 153 -4.95 16.63 3.37
C ARG A 153 -3.64 16.45 4.11
N ILE A 154 -3.65 15.62 5.18
CA ILE A 154 -2.44 15.30 5.95
C ILE A 154 -1.45 14.56 5.05
N MET A 155 -1.92 13.56 4.28
CA MET A 155 -1.11 12.85 3.30
C MET A 155 -0.44 13.83 2.32
N LYS A 156 -1.21 14.75 1.73
CA LYS A 156 -0.67 15.72 0.77
C LYS A 156 0.35 16.67 1.42
N LYS A 157 0.07 17.15 2.65
CA LYS A 157 0.98 18.00 3.42
C LYS A 157 2.32 17.27 3.64
N ASN A 158 2.27 16.00 4.04
CA ASN A 158 3.46 15.21 4.31
C ASN A 158 4.23 14.84 3.04
N LEU A 159 3.53 14.57 1.92
CA LEU A 159 4.18 14.42 0.61
C LEU A 159 4.98 15.67 0.21
N LEU A 160 4.41 16.85 0.42
CA LEU A 160 5.11 18.12 0.14
C LEU A 160 6.37 18.28 1.00
N ARG A 161 6.33 17.86 2.27
CA ARG A 161 7.49 17.86 3.16
C ARG A 161 8.59 16.90 2.68
N ILE A 162 8.22 15.66 2.34
CA ILE A 162 9.17 14.66 1.82
C ILE A 162 9.83 15.16 0.52
N HIS A 163 9.06 15.78 -0.37
CA HIS A 163 9.59 16.33 -1.61
C HIS A 163 10.27 17.70 -1.45
N GLN A 164 10.22 18.31 -0.27
CA GLN A 164 10.72 19.66 0.02
C GLN A 164 10.19 20.71 -0.99
N LYS A 165 8.90 20.64 -1.30
CA LYS A 165 8.23 21.50 -2.30
C LYS A 165 6.94 22.09 -1.74
N GLN A 166 6.58 23.29 -2.24
CA GLN A 166 5.31 23.92 -1.92
C GLN A 166 4.14 23.35 -2.71
N LYS A 167 4.41 22.73 -3.87
CA LYS A 167 3.40 22.17 -4.75
C LYS A 167 3.91 20.86 -5.35
N LEU A 168 3.05 19.83 -5.41
CA LEU A 168 3.36 18.61 -6.15
C LEU A 168 3.48 18.92 -7.64
N SER A 169 4.46 18.32 -8.31
CA SER A 169 4.54 18.31 -9.77
C SER A 169 3.31 17.62 -10.37
N SER A 170 3.00 17.89 -11.63
CA SER A 170 1.77 17.41 -12.26
C SER A 170 1.66 15.89 -12.28
N ASP A 171 2.78 15.18 -12.46
CA ASP A 171 2.86 13.72 -12.39
C ASP A 171 2.59 13.19 -10.97
N TRP A 172 3.28 13.71 -9.96
CA TRP A 172 3.04 13.36 -8.56
C TRP A 172 1.61 13.69 -8.10
N PHE A 173 1.06 14.81 -8.57
CA PHE A 173 -0.33 15.15 -8.29
C PHE A 173 -1.29 14.16 -8.94
N ASN A 174 -1.01 13.71 -10.17
CA ASN A 174 -1.85 12.72 -10.84
C ASN A 174 -1.79 11.35 -10.14
N VAL A 175 -0.60 10.90 -9.73
CA VAL A 175 -0.44 9.67 -8.94
C VAL A 175 -1.15 9.79 -7.58
N TYR A 176 -0.96 10.89 -6.85
CA TYR A 176 -1.69 11.14 -5.61
C TYR A 176 -3.21 11.10 -5.80
N LYS A 177 -3.71 11.78 -6.84
CA LYS A 177 -5.15 11.82 -7.17
C LYS A 177 -5.69 10.44 -7.50
N SER A 178 -4.93 9.60 -8.20
CA SER A 178 -5.39 8.27 -8.63
C SER A 178 -5.62 7.30 -7.46
N VAL A 179 -4.95 7.49 -6.32
CA VAL A 179 -5.12 6.68 -5.10
C VAL A 179 -5.98 7.33 -4.03
N THR A 180 -6.29 8.63 -4.14
CA THR A 180 -7.18 9.33 -3.21
C THR A 180 -8.61 9.48 -3.77
N LYS A 181 -8.75 9.59 -5.07
CA LYS A 181 -10.02 9.71 -5.80
C LYS A 181 -10.18 8.55 -6.79
N TYR A 182 -9.90 7.35 -6.32
CA TYR A 182 -9.94 6.15 -7.13
C TYR A 182 -11.36 5.70 -7.44
N GLY A 183 -11.53 5.07 -8.61
CA GLY A 183 -12.71 4.28 -8.96
C GLY A 183 -12.42 2.79 -8.86
N TYR A 184 -13.43 1.97 -8.67
CA TYR A 184 -13.28 0.51 -8.64
C TYR A 184 -14.51 -0.23 -9.13
N TYR A 185 -14.31 -1.48 -9.54
CA TYR A 185 -15.35 -2.45 -9.82
C TYR A 185 -15.22 -3.64 -8.88
N GLU A 186 -16.38 -4.14 -8.41
CA GLU A 186 -16.42 -5.37 -7.62
C GLU A 186 -16.02 -6.57 -8.48
N LYS A 187 -15.12 -7.40 -7.98
CA LYS A 187 -14.69 -8.61 -8.69
C LYS A 187 -15.85 -9.57 -8.95
N ASP A 188 -16.81 -9.64 -8.04
CA ASP A 188 -17.99 -10.49 -8.18
C ASP A 188 -18.87 -10.07 -9.37
N LEU A 189 -18.96 -8.77 -9.67
CA LEU A 189 -19.62 -8.28 -10.88
C LEU A 189 -18.93 -8.82 -12.14
N LEU A 190 -17.60 -8.76 -12.16
CA LEU A 190 -16.80 -9.24 -13.29
C LEU A 190 -16.92 -10.77 -13.46
N ILE A 191 -16.92 -11.50 -12.35
CA ILE A 191 -17.12 -12.97 -12.37
C ILE A 191 -18.51 -13.33 -12.94
N LYS A 192 -19.56 -12.62 -12.52
CA LYS A 192 -20.91 -12.83 -13.05
C LYS A 192 -21.03 -12.57 -14.55
N MET A 193 -20.28 -11.59 -15.06
CA MET A 193 -20.36 -11.17 -16.47
C MET A 193 -19.43 -11.96 -17.39
N PHE A 194 -18.25 -12.33 -16.95
CA PHE A 194 -17.18 -12.85 -17.80
C PHE A 194 -16.77 -14.29 -17.42
N GLY A 195 -17.24 -14.80 -16.29
CA GLY A 195 -16.79 -16.08 -15.70
C GLY A 195 -15.62 -15.88 -14.74
N THR A 196 -15.21 -16.95 -14.10
CA THR A 196 -14.10 -16.96 -13.14
C THR A 196 -12.75 -16.70 -13.80
N ASP A 197 -11.79 -16.20 -13.05
CA ASP A 197 -10.40 -16.01 -13.52
C ASP A 197 -9.80 -17.29 -14.10
N LYS A 198 -10.19 -18.46 -13.60
CA LYS A 198 -9.73 -19.78 -14.08
C LYS A 198 -10.28 -20.08 -15.47
N GLU A 199 -11.58 -19.88 -15.66
CA GLU A 199 -12.26 -20.11 -16.95
C GLU A 199 -11.71 -19.19 -18.04
N ILE A 200 -11.53 -17.90 -17.71
CA ILE A 200 -11.00 -16.91 -18.65
C ILE A 200 -9.55 -17.27 -19.06
N ARG A 201 -8.70 -17.68 -18.09
CA ARG A 201 -7.32 -18.09 -18.39
C ARG A 201 -7.25 -19.38 -19.20
N ASN A 202 -8.14 -20.32 -18.95
CA ASN A 202 -8.24 -21.55 -19.74
C ASN A 202 -8.57 -21.24 -21.21
N SER A 203 -9.32 -20.16 -21.47
CA SER A 203 -9.57 -19.66 -22.83
C SER A 203 -8.39 -18.84 -23.42
N LYS A 204 -7.19 -18.88 -22.79
CA LYS A 204 -5.97 -18.15 -23.16
C LYS A 204 -6.10 -16.62 -23.17
N LYS A 205 -7.16 -16.05 -22.60
CA LYS A 205 -7.31 -14.60 -22.43
C LYS A 205 -6.42 -14.09 -21.30
N THR A 206 -5.85 -12.90 -21.49
CA THR A 206 -4.96 -12.24 -20.52
C THR A 206 -5.57 -10.98 -19.90
N SER A 207 -6.77 -10.60 -20.34
CA SER A 207 -7.56 -9.46 -19.87
C SER A 207 -9.05 -9.79 -19.93
N TYR A 208 -9.89 -9.09 -19.17
CA TYR A 208 -11.35 -9.16 -19.28
C TYR A 208 -11.85 -8.66 -20.63
N PHE A 209 -11.13 -7.70 -21.23
CA PHE A 209 -11.51 -7.08 -22.52
C PHE A 209 -10.41 -7.30 -23.57
N PRO A 210 -10.78 -7.71 -24.81
CA PRO A 210 -9.82 -7.85 -25.90
C PRO A 210 -9.14 -6.52 -26.26
N GLN A 211 -9.89 -5.40 -26.17
CA GLN A 211 -9.40 -4.08 -26.51
C GLN A 211 -9.92 -3.03 -25.51
N MET A 212 -9.19 -1.92 -25.36
CA MET A 212 -9.60 -0.79 -24.51
C MET A 212 -10.91 -0.13 -24.98
N LYS A 213 -11.27 -0.26 -26.25
CA LYS A 213 -12.56 0.19 -26.77
C LYS A 213 -13.72 -0.57 -26.10
N ASP A 214 -13.58 -1.87 -25.92
CA ASP A 214 -14.59 -2.72 -25.29
C ASP A 214 -14.76 -2.36 -23.81
N PHE A 215 -13.65 -2.10 -23.12
CA PHE A 215 -13.70 -1.60 -21.75
C PHE A 215 -14.41 -0.22 -21.66
N ARG A 216 -14.15 0.72 -22.59
CA ARG A 216 -14.85 2.01 -22.62
C ARG A 216 -16.35 1.83 -22.84
N ASN A 217 -16.76 0.89 -23.69
CA ASN A 217 -18.16 0.55 -23.90
C ASN A 217 -18.81 -0.06 -22.65
N PHE A 218 -18.06 -0.90 -21.94
CA PHE A 218 -18.48 -1.44 -20.65
C PHE A 218 -18.67 -0.31 -19.61
N GLN A 219 -17.72 0.63 -19.49
CA GLN A 219 -17.81 1.76 -18.57
C GLN A 219 -19.03 2.67 -18.82
N ARG A 220 -19.47 2.80 -20.06
CA ARG A 220 -20.70 3.56 -20.40
C ARG A 220 -21.97 2.89 -19.88
N LYS A 221 -21.97 1.56 -19.78
CA LYS A 221 -23.10 0.75 -19.33
C LYS A 221 -23.06 0.46 -17.82
N HIS A 222 -21.89 0.42 -17.25
CA HIS A 222 -21.65 0.07 -15.85
C HIS A 222 -20.74 1.11 -15.21
N SER A 223 -21.32 1.94 -14.37
CA SER A 223 -20.55 2.94 -13.60
C SER A 223 -19.66 2.26 -12.58
N SER A 224 -18.41 2.72 -12.46
CA SER A 224 -17.54 2.31 -11.36
C SER A 224 -17.97 2.99 -10.06
N SER A 225 -17.85 2.28 -8.94
CA SER A 225 -17.85 2.90 -7.62
C SER A 225 -16.65 3.84 -7.47
N LYS A 226 -16.74 4.86 -6.61
CA LYS A 226 -15.68 5.85 -6.42
C LYS A 226 -15.47 6.13 -4.94
N ASN A 227 -14.23 6.41 -4.57
CA ASN A 227 -13.97 7.00 -3.26
C ASN A 227 -14.33 8.50 -3.28
N GLU A 228 -15.46 8.84 -2.71
CA GLU A 228 -15.94 10.23 -2.57
C GLU A 228 -15.46 10.89 -1.27
N ASN A 229 -14.91 10.10 -0.35
CA ASN A 229 -14.43 10.57 0.93
C ASN A 229 -13.18 11.46 0.77
N LYS A 230 -12.90 12.23 1.82
CA LYS A 230 -11.64 12.98 1.98
C LYS A 230 -10.56 12.15 2.69
N TYR A 231 -10.78 10.87 2.82
CA TYR A 231 -9.90 9.89 3.46
C TYR A 231 -9.95 8.53 2.76
N GLY A 232 -9.00 7.67 3.09
CA GLY A 232 -8.89 6.30 2.57
C GLY A 232 -8.10 6.20 1.28
N ILE A 233 -7.23 5.19 1.21
CA ILE A 233 -6.45 4.80 0.03
C ILE A 233 -6.55 3.29 -0.21
N PRO A 234 -6.41 2.81 -1.46
CA PRO A 234 -6.61 1.40 -1.77
C PRO A 234 -5.51 0.52 -1.17
N GLN A 235 -5.87 -0.57 -0.48
CA GLN A 235 -4.92 -1.59 -0.06
C GLN A 235 -4.58 -2.52 -1.22
N GLY A 236 -3.27 -2.80 -1.44
CA GLY A 236 -2.80 -3.76 -2.45
C GLY A 236 -1.90 -3.16 -3.53
N THR A 237 -1.62 -1.86 -3.49
CA THR A 237 -0.66 -1.21 -4.37
C THR A 237 0.67 -0.90 -3.66
N ALA A 238 1.76 -0.86 -4.42
CA ALA A 238 3.07 -0.52 -3.87
C ALA A 238 3.12 0.90 -3.29
N ILE A 239 2.46 1.86 -3.94
CA ILE A 239 2.47 3.26 -3.52
C ILE A 239 1.71 3.47 -2.20
N SER A 240 0.63 2.73 -1.97
CA SER A 240 -0.16 2.84 -0.73
C SER A 240 0.65 2.46 0.51
N ALA A 241 1.52 1.46 0.39
CA ALA A 241 2.41 1.06 1.48
C ALA A 241 3.39 2.18 1.88
N VAL A 242 3.97 2.88 0.90
CA VAL A 242 4.87 4.01 1.16
C VAL A 242 4.10 5.24 1.62
N PHE A 243 2.91 5.49 1.07
CA PHE A 243 2.02 6.56 1.54
C PHE A 243 1.65 6.40 3.01
N ALA A 244 1.45 5.18 3.50
CA ALA A 244 1.21 4.91 4.91
C ALA A 244 2.37 5.38 5.80
N ASN A 245 3.62 5.15 5.38
CA ASN A 245 4.80 5.66 6.09
C ASN A 245 4.88 7.20 6.04
N VAL A 246 4.70 7.79 4.86
CA VAL A 246 4.70 9.25 4.68
C VAL A 246 3.59 9.92 5.50
N TYR A 247 2.40 9.30 5.56
CA TYR A 247 1.29 9.80 6.37
C TYR A 247 1.66 9.90 7.85
N SER A 248 2.42 8.95 8.37
CA SER A 248 2.73 8.81 9.78
C SER A 248 3.95 9.63 10.26
N ILE A 249 4.63 10.39 9.40
CA ILE A 249 5.90 11.07 9.80
C ILE A 249 5.76 12.01 10.99
N GLU A 250 4.65 12.74 11.10
CA GLU A 250 4.42 13.63 12.25
C GLU A 250 4.17 12.85 13.55
N PHE A 251 3.45 11.74 13.44
CA PHE A 251 3.23 10.82 14.55
C PHE A 251 4.55 10.16 14.99
N ASP A 252 5.36 9.68 14.05
CA ASP A 252 6.65 9.05 14.33
C ASP A 252 7.60 10.01 15.07
N VAL A 253 7.69 11.27 14.62
CA VAL A 253 8.48 12.31 15.28
C VAL A 253 7.96 12.59 16.70
N CYS A 254 6.66 12.73 16.87
CA CYS A 254 6.05 13.00 18.17
C CYS A 254 6.31 11.85 19.16
N MET A 255 6.09 10.59 18.72
CA MET A 255 6.29 9.42 19.56
C MET A 255 7.76 9.17 19.89
N LYS A 256 8.67 9.44 18.93
CA LYS A 256 10.11 9.36 19.17
C LYS A 256 10.54 10.37 20.24
N ASN A 257 10.12 11.63 20.11
CA ASN A 257 10.43 12.68 21.08
C ASN A 257 9.89 12.33 22.49
N LEU A 258 8.66 11.78 22.55
CA LEU A 258 8.08 11.33 23.81
C LEU A 258 8.91 10.17 24.41
N ALA A 259 9.24 9.18 23.63
CA ALA A 259 10.04 8.05 24.10
C ALA A 259 11.42 8.51 24.61
N ASP A 260 12.08 9.42 23.92
CA ASP A 260 13.40 9.94 24.30
C ASP A 260 13.39 10.67 25.65
N GLN A 261 12.29 11.40 25.97
CA GLN A 261 12.14 12.05 27.29
C GLN A 261 12.19 11.08 28.48
N TYR A 262 11.81 9.83 28.23
CA TYR A 262 11.80 8.76 29.23
C TYR A 262 12.91 7.71 29.02
N LEU A 263 13.94 8.02 28.22
CA LEU A 263 14.99 7.09 27.81
C LEU A 263 14.45 5.79 27.19
N GLY A 264 13.27 5.90 26.62
CA GLY A 264 12.52 4.78 26.02
C GLY A 264 12.90 4.49 24.58
N MET A 265 12.06 3.67 23.94
CA MET A 265 12.19 3.31 22.54
C MET A 265 10.82 3.33 21.87
N TYR A 266 10.75 3.87 20.67
CA TYR A 266 9.56 3.84 19.82
C TYR A 266 9.86 3.09 18.53
N ARG A 267 8.96 2.18 18.14
CA ARG A 267 8.99 1.46 16.87
C ARG A 267 7.58 1.33 16.31
N ARG A 268 7.46 1.41 15.00
CA ARG A 268 6.21 1.20 14.27
C ARG A 268 6.44 0.25 13.08
N TYR A 269 5.55 -0.73 12.95
CA TYR A 269 5.48 -1.62 11.81
C TYR A 269 4.09 -1.49 11.14
N SER A 270 3.98 -0.66 10.07
CA SER A 270 2.71 -0.30 9.43
C SER A 270 1.77 0.43 10.39
N ASP A 271 0.70 -0.23 10.80
CA ASP A 271 -0.35 0.18 11.72
C ASP A 271 -0.07 -0.20 13.19
N ASP A 272 0.81 -1.14 13.44
CA ASP A 272 1.22 -1.55 14.78
C ASP A 272 2.36 -0.68 15.31
N PHE A 273 2.32 -0.28 16.60
CA PHE A 273 3.40 0.47 17.26
C PHE A 273 3.62 0.04 18.72
N ILE A 274 4.82 0.28 19.17
CA ILE A 274 5.28 0.00 20.53
C ILE A 274 6.23 1.10 21.01
#